data_7207c5dc87c6246d8fe9de6a0690a7a4
#
_entry.id   7207c5dc87c6246d8fe9de6a0690a7a4
#
_cell.length_a   1.000
_cell.length_b   1.000
_cell.length_c   1.000
_cell.angle_alpha   90.00
_cell.angle_beta   90.00
_cell.angle_gamma   90.00
#
_symmetry.space_group_name_H-M   'P 1'
#
loop_
_entity.id
_entity.type
_entity.pdbx_description
1 polymer ?
#
loop_
_entity_poly.entity_id
_entity_poly.type
_entity_poly.pdbx_seq_one_letter_code
_entity_poly.pdbx_strand_id
1 'polypeptide(L)'
;MPLGRRFVLFLALALTVGFGVASARAAELVMVERDGCPWCQAFDREIAPVYARTPEGQRAPLRRIQLADAVPPDMSFLSIERLTPLFILVEGGREIGRIRGYPGPEGFWTQLAVLMGRLPQTTAEADAAKPLRGNN
;
A
#
# COMPACT_ATOMS: atom_id res chain seq x y z
N MET A 1 -52.73 37.85 25.70
CA MET A 1 -51.81 37.99 24.59
C MET A 1 -50.56 37.16 24.89
N PRO A 2 -50.33 36.08 24.22
CA PRO A 2 -49.14 35.25 24.49
C PRO A 2 -48.07 35.57 23.47
N LEU A 3 -47.08 36.31 23.89
CA LEU A 3 -45.85 36.55 23.16
C LEU A 3 -44.73 35.85 23.92
N GLY A 4 -44.44 34.61 23.68
CA GLY A 4 -43.41 33.92 24.44
C GLY A 4 -43.03 32.52 23.97
N ARG A 5 -43.51 32.08 22.81
CA ARG A 5 -43.34 30.64 22.42
C ARG A 5 -42.65 30.45 21.09
N ARG A 6 -41.85 31.38 20.66
CA ARG A 6 -41.16 31.34 19.34
C ARG A 6 -39.67 31.45 19.36
N PHE A 7 -39.02 31.38 20.52
CA PHE A 7 -37.54 31.61 20.63
C PHE A 7 -36.71 30.42 21.12
N VAL A 8 -37.29 29.22 21.19
CA VAL A 8 -36.53 28.02 21.65
C VAL A 8 -36.19 27.03 20.54
N LEU A 9 -36.34 27.41 19.28
CA LEU A 9 -36.22 26.46 18.14
C LEU A 9 -35.00 26.69 17.24
N PHE A 10 -33.99 27.40 17.65
CA PHE A 10 -32.81 27.70 16.80
C PHE A 10 -31.43 27.41 17.42
N LEU A 11 -31.33 26.46 18.35
CA LEU A 11 -30.01 26.10 18.86
C LEU A 11 -29.77 24.58 18.87
N ALA A 12 -30.16 23.90 17.78
CA ALA A 12 -29.84 22.50 17.55
C ALA A 12 -29.23 22.36 16.14
N LEU A 13 -28.20 23.18 15.84
CA LEU A 13 -27.53 23.06 14.55
C LEU A 13 -26.04 22.82 14.77
N ALA A 14 -25.68 21.60 14.39
CA ALA A 14 -24.38 21.27 13.82
C ALA A 14 -23.17 21.25 14.74
N LEU A 15 -23.05 20.19 15.53
CA LEU A 15 -21.75 19.60 15.76
C LEU A 15 -21.62 18.36 14.85
N THR A 16 -21.57 18.58 13.55
CA THR A 16 -21.01 17.61 12.62
C THR A 16 -19.50 17.69 12.77
N VAL A 17 -18.98 16.98 13.76
CA VAL A 17 -17.55 16.65 13.82
C VAL A 17 -17.26 15.84 12.56
N GLY A 18 -16.72 16.51 11.54
CA GLY A 18 -16.18 15.85 10.38
C GLY A 18 -15.03 14.96 10.84
N PHE A 19 -15.33 13.68 11.07
CA PHE A 19 -14.31 12.63 11.10
C PHE A 19 -13.67 12.64 9.72
N GLY A 20 -12.60 13.39 9.55
CA GLY A 20 -11.70 13.24 8.42
C GLY A 20 -11.19 11.81 8.46
N VAL A 21 -11.77 10.96 7.61
CA VAL A 21 -11.20 9.64 7.32
C VAL A 21 -9.84 9.95 6.71
N ALA A 22 -8.79 9.90 7.54
CA ALA A 22 -7.44 9.83 7.02
C ALA A 22 -7.41 8.58 6.15
N SER A 23 -7.41 8.78 4.83
CA SER A 23 -7.31 7.69 3.86
C SER A 23 -5.97 7.03 4.12
N ALA A 24 -5.98 5.94 4.88
CA ALA A 24 -4.80 5.13 5.05
C ALA A 24 -4.38 4.70 3.64
N ARG A 25 -3.24 5.22 3.17
CA ARG A 25 -2.72 4.83 1.85
C ARG A 25 -2.49 3.34 1.88
N ALA A 26 -3.17 2.64 0.97
CA ALA A 26 -3.00 1.22 0.77
C ALA A 26 -1.53 0.90 0.46
N ALA A 27 -1.12 -0.34 0.70
CA ALA A 27 0.21 -0.77 0.34
C ALA A 27 0.40 -0.71 -1.18
N GLU A 28 1.62 -0.39 -1.62
CA GLU A 28 2.05 -0.43 -3.02
C GLU A 28 3.44 -1.08 -3.10
N LEU A 29 3.68 -1.84 -4.16
CA LEU A 29 5.03 -2.29 -4.52
C LEU A 29 5.58 -1.36 -5.59
N VAL A 30 6.51 -0.49 -5.22
CA VAL A 30 7.17 0.44 -6.15
C VAL A 30 8.34 -0.26 -6.80
N MET A 31 8.36 -0.34 -8.13
CA MET A 31 9.49 -0.82 -8.92
C MET A 31 10.21 0.37 -9.55
N VAL A 32 11.45 0.60 -9.16
CA VAL A 32 12.33 1.54 -9.84
C VAL A 32 13.06 0.81 -10.95
N GLU A 33 12.93 1.31 -12.16
CA GLU A 33 13.47 0.70 -13.37
C GLU A 33 14.20 1.71 -14.25
N ARG A 34 14.89 1.24 -15.27
CA ARG A 34 15.50 2.08 -16.30
C ARG A 34 15.46 1.37 -17.65
N ASP A 35 15.55 2.14 -18.72
CA ASP A 35 15.65 1.61 -20.08
C ASP A 35 16.92 0.74 -20.23
N GLY A 36 16.77 -0.34 -20.98
CA GLY A 36 17.88 -1.26 -21.26
C GLY A 36 18.35 -2.10 -20.06
N CYS A 37 17.55 -2.17 -18.97
CA CYS A 37 17.87 -2.99 -17.81
C CYS A 37 17.50 -4.46 -18.04
N PRO A 38 18.45 -5.40 -18.18
CA PRO A 38 18.15 -6.79 -18.48
C PRO A 38 17.35 -7.49 -17.38
N TRP A 39 17.62 -7.15 -16.11
CA TRP A 39 16.92 -7.72 -14.95
C TRP A 39 15.49 -7.18 -14.80
N CYS A 40 15.24 -5.92 -15.21
CA CYS A 40 13.89 -5.39 -15.28
C CYS A 40 13.08 -6.14 -16.36
N GLN A 41 13.68 -6.40 -17.52
CA GLN A 41 13.07 -7.20 -18.58
C GLN A 41 12.81 -8.65 -18.18
N ALA A 42 13.69 -9.25 -17.37
CA ALA A 42 13.47 -10.57 -16.81
C ALA A 42 12.25 -10.59 -15.91
N PHE A 43 12.14 -9.64 -14.97
CA PHE A 43 10.94 -9.46 -14.14
C PHE A 43 9.68 -9.27 -14.99
N ASP A 44 9.75 -8.49 -16.07
CA ASP A 44 8.62 -8.22 -16.96
C ASP A 44 8.12 -9.48 -17.68
N ARG A 45 9.02 -10.41 -17.99
CA ARG A 45 8.63 -11.69 -18.62
C ARG A 45 8.10 -12.70 -17.62
N GLU A 46 8.65 -12.75 -16.43
CA GLU A 46 8.48 -13.87 -15.49
C GLU A 46 7.45 -13.58 -14.40
N ILE A 47 7.35 -12.33 -13.94
CA ILE A 47 6.51 -11.94 -12.78
C ILE A 47 5.38 -11.01 -13.18
N ALA A 48 5.67 -9.93 -13.90
CA ALA A 48 4.69 -8.88 -14.18
C ALA A 48 3.37 -9.39 -14.79
N PRO A 49 3.36 -10.38 -15.72
CA PRO A 49 2.12 -10.85 -16.33
C PRO A 49 1.13 -11.50 -15.35
N VAL A 50 1.62 -12.00 -14.23
CA VAL A 50 0.79 -12.69 -13.21
C VAL A 50 0.62 -11.88 -11.94
N TYR A 51 1.51 -10.93 -11.66
CA TYR A 51 1.59 -10.23 -10.38
C TYR A 51 0.26 -9.66 -9.92
N ALA A 52 -0.44 -8.91 -10.77
CA ALA A 52 -1.71 -8.26 -10.41
C ALA A 52 -2.83 -9.25 -10.02
N ARG A 53 -2.70 -10.53 -10.38
CA ARG A 53 -3.68 -11.58 -10.06
C ARG A 53 -3.33 -12.36 -8.79
N THR A 54 -2.16 -12.14 -8.23
CA THR A 54 -1.73 -12.78 -6.98
C THR A 54 -2.30 -12.05 -5.77
N PRO A 55 -2.42 -12.70 -4.60
CA PRO A 55 -2.80 -12.03 -3.36
C PRO A 55 -1.89 -10.86 -3.01
N GLU A 56 -0.59 -11.00 -3.25
CA GLU A 56 0.40 -9.95 -3.03
C GLU A 56 0.15 -8.74 -3.93
N GLY A 57 -0.07 -8.98 -5.23
CA GLY A 57 -0.34 -7.92 -6.20
C GLY A 57 -1.68 -7.21 -5.99
N GLN A 58 -2.67 -7.92 -5.45
CA GLN A 58 -3.95 -7.31 -5.06
C GLN A 58 -3.81 -6.44 -3.81
N ARG A 59 -2.99 -6.89 -2.84
CA ARG A 59 -2.74 -6.15 -1.61
C ARG A 59 -1.79 -4.98 -1.80
N ALA A 60 -0.76 -5.14 -2.64
CA ALA A 60 0.24 -4.13 -2.95
C ALA A 60 0.42 -4.00 -4.47
N PRO A 61 -0.48 -3.30 -5.17
CA PRO A 61 -0.37 -3.10 -6.61
C PRO A 61 0.99 -2.58 -7.04
N LEU A 62 1.47 -3.04 -8.21
CA LEU A 62 2.75 -2.62 -8.75
C LEU A 62 2.65 -1.19 -9.31
N ARG A 63 3.53 -0.31 -8.82
CA ARG A 63 3.74 1.04 -9.35
C ARG A 63 5.15 1.16 -9.89
N ARG A 64 5.31 1.68 -11.10
CA ARG A 64 6.60 1.83 -11.77
C ARG A 64 7.09 3.27 -11.72
N ILE A 65 8.38 3.44 -11.49
CA ILE A 65 9.08 4.74 -11.52
C ILE A 65 10.35 4.55 -12.34
N GLN A 66 10.56 5.42 -13.33
CA GLN A 66 11.82 5.46 -14.05
C GLN A 66 12.91 6.11 -13.19
N LEU A 67 14.08 5.51 -13.14
CA LEU A 67 15.21 6.02 -12.35
C LEU A 67 15.66 7.42 -12.79
N ALA A 68 15.43 7.76 -14.07
CA ALA A 68 15.77 9.07 -14.63
C ALA A 68 14.76 10.17 -14.28
N ASP A 69 13.56 9.79 -13.86
CA ASP A 69 12.50 10.73 -13.56
C ASP A 69 12.62 11.26 -12.11
N ALA A 70 11.98 12.40 -11.88
CA ALA A 70 11.82 12.89 -10.51
C ALA A 70 10.94 11.94 -9.69
N VAL A 71 11.30 11.71 -8.45
CA VAL A 71 10.46 10.94 -7.52
C VAL A 71 9.10 11.65 -7.39
N PRO A 72 7.98 10.93 -7.58
CA PRO A 72 6.67 11.52 -7.43
C PRO A 72 6.49 12.20 -6.07
N PRO A 73 5.81 13.35 -6.00
CA PRO A 73 5.66 14.12 -4.74
C PRO A 73 5.10 13.29 -3.58
N ASP A 74 4.19 12.37 -3.88
CA ASP A 74 3.58 11.47 -2.90
C ASP A 74 4.51 10.35 -2.43
N MET A 75 5.67 10.18 -3.07
CA MET A 75 6.74 9.24 -2.75
C MET A 75 8.03 9.95 -2.29
N SER A 76 7.98 11.25 -2.00
CA SER A 76 9.15 12.07 -1.63
C SER A 76 9.88 11.58 -0.37
N PHE A 77 9.23 10.73 0.43
CA PHE A 77 9.84 10.08 1.60
C PHE A 77 10.80 8.94 1.22
N LEU A 78 10.81 8.49 -0.06
CA LEU A 78 11.68 7.40 -0.51
C LEU A 78 13.06 7.91 -0.88
N SER A 79 14.08 7.19 -0.39
CA SER A 79 15.45 7.34 -0.88
C SER A 79 15.68 6.33 -2.02
N ILE A 80 15.79 6.81 -3.24
CA ILE A 80 15.97 5.98 -4.44
C ILE A 80 17.46 5.71 -4.66
N GLU A 81 17.84 4.44 -4.69
CA GLU A 81 19.18 3.98 -5.01
C GLU A 81 19.38 3.89 -6.53
N ARG A 82 20.62 4.08 -7.00
CA ARG A 82 20.98 3.94 -8.42
C ARG A 82 21.17 2.48 -8.84
N LEU A 83 20.28 1.62 -8.39
CA LEU A 83 20.23 0.19 -8.69
C LEU A 83 18.90 -0.15 -9.32
N THR A 84 18.90 -0.91 -10.40
CA THR A 84 17.66 -1.37 -11.06
C THR A 84 17.71 -2.86 -11.41
N PRO A 85 16.57 -3.58 -11.25
CA PRO A 85 15.36 -3.10 -10.61
C PRO A 85 15.55 -2.93 -9.11
N LEU A 86 14.84 -1.97 -8.52
CA LEU A 86 14.72 -1.83 -7.08
C LEU A 86 13.23 -1.90 -6.74
N PHE A 87 12.84 -2.83 -5.89
CA PHE A 87 11.46 -2.95 -5.43
C PHE A 87 11.36 -2.43 -4.01
N ILE A 88 10.40 -1.54 -3.75
CA ILE A 88 10.18 -0.93 -2.44
C ILE A 88 8.72 -1.15 -2.07
N LEU A 89 8.47 -1.92 -1.02
CA LEU A 89 7.14 -2.04 -0.45
C LEU A 89 6.88 -0.84 0.44
N VAL A 90 5.79 -0.14 0.17
CA VAL A 90 5.37 1.06 0.90
C VAL A 90 3.95 0.91 1.42
N GLU A 91 3.66 1.53 2.55
CA GLU A 91 2.31 1.64 3.11
C GLU A 91 2.22 2.84 4.05
N GLY A 92 1.11 3.55 4.01
CA GLY A 92 0.86 4.68 4.91
C GLY A 92 1.89 5.81 4.80
N GLY A 93 2.49 6.01 3.61
CA GLY A 93 3.50 7.04 3.39
C GLY A 93 4.88 6.71 3.98
N ARG A 94 5.18 5.45 4.19
CA ARG A 94 6.48 4.96 4.69
C ARG A 94 6.95 3.72 3.95
N GLU A 95 8.26 3.52 3.93
CA GLU A 95 8.86 2.29 3.44
C GLU A 95 8.71 1.16 4.48
N ILE A 96 8.27 -0.02 4.02
CA ILE A 96 8.20 -1.25 4.80
C ILE A 96 9.49 -2.05 4.64
N GLY A 97 10.06 -2.02 3.42
CA GLY A 97 11.31 -2.65 3.09
C GLY A 97 11.53 -2.71 1.59
N ARG A 98 12.68 -3.27 1.16
CA ARG A 98 13.06 -3.29 -0.25
C ARG A 98 13.75 -4.56 -0.67
N ILE A 99 13.64 -4.87 -1.97
CA ILE A 99 14.37 -5.94 -2.66
C ILE A 99 15.28 -5.27 -3.67
N ARG A 100 16.58 -5.54 -3.57
CA ARG A 100 17.61 -4.97 -4.47
C ARG A 100 17.93 -5.96 -5.58
N GLY A 101 17.66 -5.55 -6.81
CA GLY A 101 17.82 -6.42 -7.98
C GLY A 101 16.65 -7.38 -8.17
N TYR A 102 16.82 -8.26 -9.15
CA TYR A 102 15.87 -9.33 -9.43
C TYR A 102 16.57 -10.70 -9.30
N PRO A 103 16.32 -11.43 -8.22
CA PRO A 103 17.00 -12.70 -7.94
C PRO A 103 16.33 -13.91 -8.62
N GLY A 104 15.55 -13.68 -9.67
CA GLY A 104 14.70 -14.69 -10.30
C GLY A 104 13.36 -14.86 -9.59
N PRO A 105 12.44 -15.66 -10.19
CA PRO A 105 11.06 -15.78 -9.69
C PRO A 105 10.98 -16.25 -8.24
N GLU A 106 11.65 -17.34 -7.90
CA GLU A 106 11.61 -17.93 -6.56
C GLU A 106 12.16 -16.95 -5.51
N GLY A 107 13.32 -16.36 -5.80
CA GLY A 107 13.95 -15.40 -4.90
C GLY A 107 13.11 -14.14 -4.72
N PHE A 108 12.46 -13.65 -5.77
CA PHE A 108 11.55 -12.51 -5.71
C PHE A 108 10.35 -12.81 -4.80
N TRP A 109 9.63 -13.91 -5.02
CA TRP A 109 8.47 -14.24 -4.21
C TRP A 109 8.82 -14.49 -2.74
N THR A 110 9.96 -15.16 -2.48
CA THR A 110 10.44 -15.39 -1.11
C THR A 110 10.71 -14.08 -0.37
N GLN A 111 11.43 -13.15 -1.01
CA GLN A 111 11.72 -11.86 -0.38
C GLN A 111 10.47 -10.99 -0.24
N LEU A 112 9.58 -11.00 -1.24
CA LEU A 112 8.32 -10.27 -1.17
C LEU A 112 7.44 -10.79 -0.02
N ALA A 113 7.33 -12.10 0.15
CA ALA A 113 6.55 -12.70 1.24
C ALA A 113 7.05 -12.22 2.62
N VAL A 114 8.37 -12.12 2.81
CA VAL A 114 8.97 -11.57 4.04
C VAL A 114 8.57 -10.10 4.25
N LEU A 115 8.56 -9.30 3.18
CA LEU A 115 8.14 -7.89 3.28
C LEU A 115 6.64 -7.76 3.55
N MET A 116 5.82 -8.54 2.84
CA MET A 116 4.36 -8.56 3.03
C MET A 116 3.96 -8.95 4.46
N GLY A 117 4.71 -9.85 5.08
CA GLY A 117 4.52 -10.22 6.49
C GLY A 117 4.78 -9.10 7.51
N ARG A 118 5.39 -8.00 7.09
CA ARG A 118 5.61 -6.80 7.92
C ARG A 118 4.50 -5.77 7.79
N LEU A 119 3.59 -5.94 6.83
CA LEU A 119 2.42 -5.08 6.70
C LEU A 119 1.46 -5.31 7.88
N PRO A 120 0.77 -4.26 8.36
CA PRO A 120 -0.33 -4.43 9.29
C PRO A 120 -1.37 -5.41 8.74
N GLN A 121 -1.85 -6.31 9.57
CA GLN A 121 -2.91 -7.24 9.17
C GLN A 121 -4.18 -6.46 8.85
N THR A 122 -4.80 -6.79 7.72
CA THR A 122 -6.15 -6.30 7.43
C THR A 122 -7.14 -6.95 8.39
N THR A 123 -8.25 -6.28 8.69
CA THR A 123 -9.31 -6.83 9.54
C THR A 123 -9.80 -8.19 9.05
N ALA A 124 -9.86 -8.41 7.74
CA ALA A 124 -10.24 -9.69 7.15
C ALA A 124 -9.22 -10.81 7.44
N GLU A 125 -7.92 -10.51 7.42
CA GLU A 125 -6.87 -11.48 7.76
C GLU A 125 -6.84 -11.76 9.27
N ALA A 126 -7.08 -10.74 10.09
CA ALA A 126 -7.18 -10.89 11.55
C ALA A 126 -8.37 -11.77 11.95
N ASP A 127 -9.52 -11.63 11.28
CA ASP A 127 -10.70 -12.47 11.51
C ASP A 127 -10.49 -13.91 11.02
N ALA A 128 -9.81 -14.10 9.90
CA ALA A 128 -9.46 -15.45 9.39
C ALA A 128 -8.46 -16.20 10.28
N ALA A 129 -7.56 -15.47 10.94
CA ALA A 129 -6.58 -16.04 11.87
C ALA A 129 -7.14 -16.32 13.27
N LYS A 130 -8.38 -15.89 13.57
CA LYS A 130 -9.02 -16.14 14.86
C LYS A 130 -9.38 -17.61 15.02
N PRO A 131 -8.82 -18.32 16.01
CA PRO A 131 -9.17 -19.71 16.21
C PRO A 131 -10.68 -19.84 16.47
N LEU A 132 -11.32 -20.77 15.75
CA LEU A 132 -12.71 -21.15 16.01
C LEU A 132 -12.79 -21.53 17.49
N ARG A 133 -13.40 -20.69 18.31
CA ARG A 133 -13.74 -21.07 19.67
C ARG A 133 -14.69 -22.25 19.57
N GLY A 134 -14.17 -23.43 19.85
CA GLY A 134 -14.98 -24.61 20.02
C GLY A 134 -16.05 -24.32 21.08
N ASN A 135 -17.30 -24.39 20.68
CA ASN A 135 -18.39 -24.51 21.62
C ASN A 135 -18.25 -25.84 22.34
N ASN A 136 -17.88 -25.77 23.58
CA ASN A 136 -18.02 -26.89 24.52
C ASN A 136 -19.34 -26.74 25.24
#